data_dc92b5efff3b76f91a76440bb170be94
#
_entry.id   dc92b5efff3b76f91a76440bb170be94
#
_cell.length_a   1.000
_cell.length_b   1.000
_cell.length_c   1.000
_cell.angle_alpha   90.00
_cell.angle_beta   90.00
_cell.angle_gamma   90.00
#
_symmetry.space_group_name_H-M   'P 1'
#
loop_
_entity.id
_entity.type
_entity.pdbx_description
1 polymer ?
#
loop_
_entity_poly.entity_id
_entity_poly.type
_entity_poly.pdbx_seq_one_letter_code
_entity_poly.pdbx_strand_id
1 'polypeptide(L)'
;VLALTEALVEADALADVLALTEALVDAETLADVLALTEALVEADALADVLALAEALVEADTLADVLAETEALVEAETLADVLALAEALVEAETLADVLADADALVEADALADVLALTEALVEADALADVLALTEALVEADMLADVLADADALVEADALADVLALTEALV
;
A
#
# COMPACT_ATOMS: atom_id res chain seq x y z
N VAL A 1 11.49 -15.53 15.12
CA VAL A 1 12.16 -14.94 16.30
C VAL A 1 11.13 -14.33 17.22
N LEU A 2 11.29 -14.45 18.53
CA LEU A 2 10.40 -13.84 19.54
C LEU A 2 11.19 -12.94 20.48
N ALA A 3 10.78 -11.67 20.59
CA ALA A 3 11.34 -10.70 21.51
C ALA A 3 10.25 -9.99 22.33
N LEU A 4 10.55 -9.61 23.58
CA LEU A 4 9.58 -8.93 24.46
C LEU A 4 9.59 -7.40 24.29
N THR A 5 10.62 -6.85 23.69
CA THR A 5 10.70 -5.41 23.42
C THR A 5 11.06 -5.17 21.96
N GLU A 6 12.28 -5.34 21.60
CA GLU A 6 12.80 -5.10 20.26
C GLU A 6 13.35 -6.39 19.67
N ALA A 7 13.04 -6.68 18.42
CA ALA A 7 13.69 -7.70 17.61
C ALA A 7 14.54 -7.02 16.55
N LEU A 8 15.84 -7.20 16.61
CA LEU A 8 16.79 -6.85 15.56
C LEU A 8 17.30 -8.15 14.96
N VAL A 9 17.02 -8.39 13.70
CA VAL A 9 17.32 -9.64 13.02
C VAL A 9 17.95 -9.38 11.67
N GLU A 10 19.07 -9.99 11.43
CA GLU A 10 19.76 -10.04 10.15
C GLU A 10 20.02 -11.51 9.80
N ALA A 11 19.48 -11.99 8.69
CA ALA A 11 19.57 -13.38 8.29
C ALA A 11 19.27 -13.61 6.81
N ASP A 12 19.95 -14.56 6.14
CA ASP A 12 19.69 -14.91 4.74
C ASP A 12 18.26 -15.45 4.55
N ALA A 13 17.74 -16.22 5.50
CA ALA A 13 16.39 -16.76 5.44
C ALA A 13 15.77 -16.89 6.83
N LEU A 14 14.61 -16.33 7.02
CA LEU A 14 13.90 -16.29 8.30
C LEU A 14 12.41 -16.63 8.11
N ALA A 15 11.86 -17.45 9.01
CA ALA A 15 10.47 -17.78 8.94
C ALA A 15 9.62 -16.69 9.58
N ASP A 16 9.77 -16.43 10.88
CA ASP A 16 8.87 -15.54 11.58
C ASP A 16 9.62 -14.63 12.55
N VAL A 17 9.24 -13.34 12.59
CA VAL A 17 9.66 -12.37 13.61
C VAL A 17 8.44 -11.91 14.39
N LEU A 18 8.51 -11.98 15.72
CA LEU A 18 7.48 -11.47 16.61
C LEU A 18 8.13 -10.58 17.67
N ALA A 19 7.75 -9.31 17.71
CA ALA A 19 8.19 -8.34 18.70
C ALA A 19 7.00 -7.68 19.42
N LEU A 20 7.14 -7.31 20.68
CA LEU A 20 6.08 -6.61 21.42
C LEU A 20 6.14 -5.09 21.23
N THR A 21 7.24 -4.55 20.78
CA THR A 21 7.30 -3.14 20.40
C THR A 21 7.79 -2.96 18.98
N GLU A 22 9.04 -3.18 18.74
CA GLU A 22 9.64 -2.91 17.43
C GLU A 22 10.24 -4.17 16.82
N ALA A 23 9.99 -4.41 15.53
CA ALA A 23 10.70 -5.37 14.70
C ALA A 23 11.55 -4.61 13.67
N LEU A 24 12.85 -4.79 13.70
CA LEU A 24 13.78 -4.34 12.67
C LEU A 24 14.40 -5.59 12.03
N VAL A 25 14.12 -5.81 10.77
CA VAL A 25 14.48 -7.04 10.06
C VAL A 25 15.15 -6.73 8.74
N ASP A 26 16.30 -7.35 8.53
CA ASP A 26 17.03 -7.35 7.27
C ASP A 26 17.25 -8.83 6.86
N ALA A 27 16.66 -9.24 5.75
CA ALA A 27 16.71 -10.65 5.31
C ALA A 27 16.53 -10.80 3.79
N GLU A 28 17.24 -11.75 3.16
CA GLU A 28 16.98 -12.06 1.74
C GLU A 28 15.58 -12.67 1.55
N THR A 29 15.15 -13.56 2.45
CA THR A 29 13.82 -14.16 2.41
C THR A 29 13.18 -14.22 3.78
N LEU A 30 12.02 -13.65 3.94
CA LEU A 30 11.27 -13.59 5.19
C LEU A 30 9.82 -14.06 4.97
N ALA A 31 9.29 -14.88 5.87
CA ALA A 31 7.90 -15.23 5.79
C ALA A 31 7.06 -14.15 6.46
N ASP A 32 7.11 -14.04 7.79
CA ASP A 32 6.16 -13.18 8.49
C ASP A 32 6.82 -12.25 9.50
N VAL A 33 6.41 -10.98 9.56
CA VAL A 33 6.75 -10.03 10.62
C VAL A 33 5.49 -9.61 11.36
N LEU A 34 5.51 -9.73 12.68
CA LEU A 34 4.46 -9.22 13.56
C LEU A 34 5.06 -8.33 14.63
N ALA A 35 4.69 -7.05 14.64
CA ALA A 35 5.06 -6.11 15.69
C ALA A 35 3.82 -5.47 16.32
N LEU A 36 3.87 -5.16 17.63
CA LEU A 36 2.75 -4.49 18.29
C LEU A 36 2.79 -2.96 18.13
N THR A 37 3.90 -2.40 17.74
CA THR A 37 3.94 -0.97 17.39
C THR A 37 4.53 -0.75 16.01
N GLU A 38 5.79 -1.00 15.82
CA GLU A 38 6.46 -0.66 14.56
C GLU A 38 7.13 -1.88 13.93
N ALA A 39 6.93 -2.08 12.63
CA ALA A 39 7.69 -2.99 11.80
C ALA A 39 8.52 -2.19 10.79
N LEU A 40 9.83 -2.37 10.81
CA LEU A 40 10.75 -1.87 9.79
C LEU A 40 11.40 -3.09 9.14
N VAL A 41 11.14 -3.30 7.87
CA VAL A 41 11.53 -4.52 7.16
C VAL A 41 12.19 -4.19 5.83
N GLU A 42 13.37 -4.75 5.62
CA GLU A 42 14.07 -4.75 4.35
C GLU A 42 14.29 -6.20 3.91
N ALA A 43 13.79 -6.62 2.74
CA ALA A 43 13.92 -7.99 2.26
C ALA A 43 13.81 -8.12 0.74
N ASP A 44 14.57 -9.05 0.10
CA ASP A 44 14.37 -9.34 -1.33
C ASP A 44 13.00 -10.01 -1.56
N ALA A 45 12.57 -10.88 -0.66
CA ALA A 45 11.27 -11.54 -0.74
C ALA A 45 10.60 -11.67 0.63
N LEU A 46 9.44 -11.06 0.78
CA LEU A 46 8.67 -11.02 2.01
C LEU A 46 7.23 -11.51 1.76
N ALA A 47 6.72 -12.36 2.66
CA ALA A 47 5.33 -12.71 2.56
C ALA A 47 4.46 -11.65 3.26
N ASP A 48 4.44 -11.60 4.59
CA ASP A 48 3.45 -10.78 5.27
C ASP A 48 4.05 -9.87 6.36
N VAL A 49 3.62 -8.61 6.41
CA VAL A 49 3.92 -7.69 7.52
C VAL A 49 2.63 -7.29 8.23
N LEU A 50 2.61 -7.45 9.54
CA LEU A 50 1.53 -6.98 10.39
C LEU A 50 2.07 -6.11 11.51
N ALA A 51 1.69 -4.83 11.52
CA ALA A 51 2.01 -3.90 12.60
C ALA A 51 0.73 -3.30 13.20
N LEU A 52 0.68 -3.12 14.53
CA LEU A 52 -0.49 -2.49 15.16
C LEU A 52 -0.44 -0.95 15.05
N ALA A 53 0.69 -0.37 14.73
CA ALA A 53 0.76 1.06 14.47
C ALA A 53 1.34 1.31 13.08
N GLU A 54 2.63 1.19 12.91
CA GLU A 54 3.29 1.59 11.67
C GLU A 54 4.03 0.41 11.01
N ALA A 55 3.86 0.24 9.69
CA ALA A 55 4.67 -0.64 8.86
C ALA A 55 5.48 0.19 7.87
N LEU A 56 6.78 0.04 7.90
CA LEU A 56 7.72 0.57 6.90
C LEU A 56 8.41 -0.63 6.24
N VAL A 57 8.17 -0.81 4.95
CA VAL A 57 8.62 -2.01 4.23
C VAL A 57 9.29 -1.63 2.93
N GLU A 58 10.47 -2.16 2.70
CA GLU A 58 11.18 -2.12 1.43
C GLU A 58 11.47 -3.55 0.97
N ALA A 59 10.97 -3.95 -0.20
CA ALA A 59 11.15 -5.31 -0.72
C ALA A 59 11.09 -5.39 -2.25
N ASP A 60 11.87 -6.32 -2.87
CA ASP A 60 11.69 -6.58 -4.31
C ASP A 60 10.33 -7.25 -4.56
N THR A 61 9.96 -8.22 -3.73
CA THR A 61 8.66 -8.89 -3.83
C THR A 61 7.98 -9.02 -2.46
N LEU A 62 6.79 -8.46 -2.34
CA LEU A 62 5.99 -8.46 -1.12
C LEU A 62 4.58 -8.98 -1.40
N ALA A 63 4.08 -9.84 -0.51
CA ALA A 63 2.69 -10.22 -0.63
C ALA A 63 1.80 -9.19 0.07
N ASP A 64 1.75 -9.17 1.40
CA ASP A 64 0.73 -8.37 2.07
C ASP A 64 1.30 -7.48 3.18
N VAL A 65 0.84 -6.23 3.26
CA VAL A 65 1.10 -5.33 4.39
C VAL A 65 -0.21 -4.95 5.08
N LEU A 66 -0.26 -5.14 6.38
CA LEU A 66 -1.37 -4.69 7.22
C LEU A 66 -0.88 -3.82 8.36
N ALA A 67 -1.31 -2.57 8.40
CA ALA A 67 -1.04 -1.64 9.50
C ALA A 67 -2.34 -1.07 10.09
N GLU A 68 -2.41 -0.87 11.41
CA GLU A 68 -3.59 -0.22 12.03
C GLU A 68 -3.61 1.30 11.85
N THR A 69 -2.45 1.93 11.66
CA THR A 69 -2.42 3.36 11.39
C THR A 69 -1.79 3.67 10.04
N GLU A 70 -0.50 3.46 9.87
CA GLU A 70 0.20 3.88 8.67
C GLU A 70 0.96 2.71 8.02
N ALA A 71 0.81 2.56 6.70
CA ALA A 71 1.65 1.70 5.87
C ALA A 71 2.46 2.57 4.92
N LEU A 72 3.77 2.46 4.96
CA LEU A 72 4.70 3.01 3.98
C LEU A 72 5.42 1.84 3.30
N VAL A 73 5.21 1.67 2.02
CA VAL A 73 5.69 0.50 1.28
C VAL A 73 6.37 0.93 -0.01
N GLU A 74 7.57 0.42 -0.22
CA GLU A 74 8.30 0.52 -1.47
C GLU A 74 8.64 -0.89 -1.97
N ALA A 75 8.17 -1.27 -3.17
CA ALA A 75 8.40 -2.60 -3.72
C ALA A 75 8.42 -2.64 -5.25
N GLU A 76 9.19 -3.56 -5.88
CA GLU A 76 9.04 -3.80 -7.32
C GLU A 76 7.71 -4.49 -7.62
N THR A 77 7.35 -5.50 -6.83
CA THR A 77 6.06 -6.19 -6.96
C THR A 77 5.37 -6.36 -5.61
N LEU A 78 4.16 -5.85 -5.49
CA LEU A 78 3.35 -5.87 -4.28
C LEU A 78 1.96 -6.44 -4.58
N ALA A 79 1.47 -7.31 -3.71
CA ALA A 79 0.09 -7.73 -3.86
C ALA A 79 -0.83 -6.73 -3.15
N ASP A 80 -0.93 -6.75 -1.83
CA ASP A 80 -1.97 -5.99 -1.16
C ASP A 80 -1.45 -5.11 -0.01
N VAL A 81 -1.94 -3.87 0.08
CA VAL A 81 -1.71 -2.99 1.24
C VAL A 81 -3.05 -2.66 1.90
N LEU A 82 -3.13 -2.88 3.20
CA LEU A 82 -4.27 -2.47 4.02
C LEU A 82 -3.81 -1.61 5.19
N ALA A 83 -4.25 -0.36 5.23
CA ALA A 83 -4.02 0.53 6.36
C ALA A 83 -5.36 1.06 6.92
N LEU A 84 -5.48 1.18 8.24
CA LEU A 84 -6.71 1.73 8.83
C LEU A 84 -6.74 3.27 8.79
N ALA A 85 -5.62 3.92 8.59
CA ALA A 85 -5.63 5.37 8.37
C ALA A 85 -4.98 5.73 7.04
N GLU A 86 -3.68 5.63 6.91
CA GLU A 86 -2.97 6.10 5.74
C GLU A 86 -2.16 4.99 5.05
N ALA A 87 -2.27 4.86 3.74
CA ALA A 87 -1.40 4.04 2.91
C ALA A 87 -0.58 4.93 1.97
N LEU A 88 0.73 4.84 2.03
CA LEU A 88 1.66 5.44 1.08
C LEU A 88 2.42 4.30 0.39
N VAL A 89 2.24 4.16 -0.91
CA VAL A 89 2.77 3.02 -1.66
C VAL A 89 3.46 3.48 -2.93
N GLU A 90 4.67 2.99 -3.13
CA GLU A 90 5.42 3.14 -4.38
C GLU A 90 5.79 1.74 -4.90
N ALA A 91 5.36 1.38 -6.11
CA ALA A 91 5.63 0.06 -6.69
C ALA A 91 5.65 0.07 -8.23
N GLU A 92 6.47 -0.81 -8.86
CA GLU A 92 6.35 -1.00 -10.31
C GLU A 92 5.05 -1.75 -10.66
N THR A 93 4.70 -2.79 -9.90
CA THR A 93 3.44 -3.50 -10.07
C THR A 93 2.73 -3.73 -8.74
N LEU A 94 1.52 -3.25 -8.63
CA LEU A 94 0.69 -3.32 -7.44
C LEU A 94 -0.68 -3.90 -7.76
N ALA A 95 -1.16 -4.82 -6.91
CA ALA A 95 -2.52 -5.26 -7.07
C ALA A 95 -3.47 -4.28 -6.37
N ASP A 96 -3.60 -4.32 -5.06
CA ASP A 96 -4.67 -3.60 -4.39
C ASP A 96 -4.19 -2.73 -3.23
N VAL A 97 -4.70 -1.50 -3.11
CA VAL A 97 -4.52 -0.64 -1.93
C VAL A 97 -5.87 -0.34 -1.29
N LEU A 98 -5.98 -0.60 -0.01
CA LEU A 98 -7.16 -0.26 0.79
C LEU A 98 -6.75 0.60 2.00
N ALA A 99 -7.26 1.83 2.07
CA ALA A 99 -7.08 2.70 3.22
C ALA A 99 -8.42 3.17 3.79
N ASP A 100 -8.57 3.20 5.12
CA ASP A 100 -9.78 3.73 5.75
C ASP A 100 -9.85 5.27 5.67
N ALA A 101 -8.72 5.95 5.55
CA ALA A 101 -8.74 7.38 5.31
C ALA A 101 -8.11 7.72 3.95
N ASP A 102 -6.82 7.81 3.88
CA ASP A 102 -6.15 8.35 2.71
C ASP A 102 -5.22 7.32 2.05
N ALA A 103 -5.30 7.18 0.72
CA ALA A 103 -4.39 6.40 -0.08
C ALA A 103 -3.58 7.33 -1.01
N LEU A 104 -2.26 7.26 -0.93
CA LEU A 104 -1.34 7.88 -1.87
C LEU A 104 -0.55 6.77 -2.57
N VAL A 105 -0.71 6.64 -3.87
CA VAL A 105 -0.15 5.52 -4.63
C VAL A 105 0.54 6.01 -5.89
N GLU A 106 1.78 5.56 -6.09
CA GLU A 106 2.53 5.74 -7.32
C GLU A 106 2.94 4.35 -7.85
N ALA A 107 2.53 4.01 -9.08
CA ALA A 107 2.85 2.72 -9.68
C ALA A 107 2.86 2.74 -11.21
N ASP A 108 3.74 1.92 -11.86
CA ASP A 108 3.67 1.74 -13.32
C ASP A 108 2.39 0.97 -13.72
N ALA A 109 2.04 -0.06 -12.95
CA ALA A 109 0.82 -0.82 -13.19
C ALA A 109 0.09 -1.12 -11.88
N LEU A 110 -1.12 -0.63 -11.76
CA LEU A 110 -1.98 -0.74 -10.58
C LEU A 110 -3.34 -1.35 -10.95
N ALA A 111 -3.81 -2.28 -10.12
CA ALA A 111 -5.15 -2.77 -10.29
C ALA A 111 -6.15 -1.83 -9.59
N ASP A 112 -6.29 -1.89 -8.28
CA ASP A 112 -7.39 -1.23 -7.61
C ASP A 112 -6.96 -0.37 -6.41
N VAL A 113 -7.51 0.84 -6.28
CA VAL A 113 -7.37 1.69 -5.08
C VAL A 113 -8.73 1.96 -4.45
N LEU A 114 -8.86 1.69 -3.18
CA LEU A 114 -10.04 2.03 -2.38
C LEU A 114 -9.66 2.88 -1.17
N ALA A 115 -10.17 4.12 -1.10
CA ALA A 115 -10.00 4.97 0.06
C ALA A 115 -11.36 5.48 0.59
N LEU A 116 -11.51 5.60 1.90
CA LEU A 116 -12.77 6.12 2.47
C LEU A 116 -12.85 7.65 2.45
N THR A 117 -11.74 8.35 2.35
CA THR A 117 -11.77 9.79 2.18
C THR A 117 -11.11 10.26 0.89
N GLU A 118 -9.82 10.17 0.78
CA GLU A 118 -9.08 10.67 -0.37
C GLU A 118 -8.23 9.59 -1.03
N ALA A 119 -8.32 9.46 -2.35
CA ALA A 119 -7.38 8.70 -3.17
C ALA A 119 -6.58 9.64 -4.07
N LEU A 120 -5.27 9.65 -3.93
CA LEU A 120 -4.34 10.31 -4.83
C LEU A 120 -3.52 9.24 -5.53
N VAL A 121 -3.65 9.12 -6.84
CA VAL A 121 -3.06 8.02 -7.60
C VAL A 121 -2.36 8.55 -8.85
N GLU A 122 -1.12 8.15 -9.03
CA GLU A 122 -0.34 8.35 -10.24
C GLU A 122 0.09 7.00 -10.81
N ALA A 123 -0.30 6.67 -12.05
CA ALA A 123 0.04 5.39 -12.66
C ALA A 123 0.07 5.43 -14.19
N ASP A 124 0.98 4.67 -14.84
CA ASP A 124 0.94 4.50 -16.30
C ASP A 124 -0.30 3.69 -16.72
N ALA A 125 -0.63 2.64 -15.99
CA ALA A 125 -1.81 1.82 -16.24
C ALA A 125 -2.57 1.50 -14.96
N LEU A 126 -3.79 1.97 -14.87
CA LEU A 126 -4.67 1.83 -13.70
C LEU A 126 -6.01 1.19 -14.09
N ALA A 127 -6.48 0.23 -13.30
CA ALA A 127 -7.80 -0.31 -13.51
C ALA A 127 -8.84 0.58 -12.82
N ASP A 128 -8.99 0.51 -11.50
CA ASP A 128 -10.12 1.13 -10.83
C ASP A 128 -9.72 1.98 -9.60
N VAL A 129 -10.30 3.18 -9.45
CA VAL A 129 -10.18 3.99 -8.24
C VAL A 129 -11.56 4.23 -7.64
N LEU A 130 -11.73 3.93 -6.37
CA LEU A 130 -12.93 4.25 -5.60
C LEU A 130 -12.60 5.08 -4.36
N ALA A 131 -13.11 6.30 -4.29
CA ALA A 131 -13.01 7.13 -3.10
C ALA A 131 -14.40 7.57 -2.62
N LEU A 132 -14.63 7.62 -1.31
CA LEU A 132 -15.94 8.08 -0.80
C LEU A 132 -16.07 9.60 -0.80
N THR A 133 -14.98 10.35 -0.84
CA THR A 133 -15.07 11.80 -0.99
C THR A 133 -14.35 12.30 -2.23
N GLU A 134 -13.04 12.24 -2.27
CA GLU A 134 -12.27 12.84 -3.36
C GLU A 134 -11.34 11.81 -4.02
N ALA A 135 -11.34 11.78 -5.36
CA ALA A 135 -10.35 11.04 -6.14
C ALA A 135 -9.56 12.01 -7.01
N LEU A 136 -8.25 12.03 -6.87
CA LEU A 136 -7.33 12.73 -7.76
C LEU A 136 -6.47 11.68 -8.47
N VAL A 137 -6.60 11.59 -9.78
CA VAL A 137 -5.96 10.51 -10.56
C VAL A 137 -5.25 11.08 -11.77
N GLU A 138 -3.99 10.73 -11.93
CA GLU A 138 -3.20 10.97 -13.13
C GLU A 138 -2.74 9.63 -13.71
N ALA A 139 -3.13 9.31 -14.95
CA ALA A 139 -2.77 8.04 -15.58
C ALA A 139 -2.71 8.13 -17.11
N ASP A 140 -1.77 7.40 -17.75
CA ASP A 140 -1.78 7.25 -19.21
C ASP A 140 -2.97 6.42 -19.67
N MET A 141 -3.29 5.34 -18.98
CA MET A 141 -4.45 4.48 -19.26
C MET A 141 -5.25 4.20 -17.99
N LEU A 142 -6.50 4.57 -17.98
CA LEU A 142 -7.40 4.40 -16.85
C LEU A 142 -8.70 3.71 -17.28
N ALA A 143 -9.14 2.70 -16.51
CA ALA A 143 -10.45 2.13 -16.74
C ALA A 143 -11.53 2.97 -16.05
N ASP A 144 -11.67 2.92 -14.73
CA ASP A 144 -12.81 3.52 -14.06
C ASP A 144 -12.43 4.33 -12.82
N VAL A 145 -13.03 5.52 -12.64
CA VAL A 145 -12.95 6.31 -11.40
C VAL A 145 -14.33 6.55 -10.83
N LEU A 146 -14.54 6.23 -9.57
CA LEU A 146 -15.77 6.52 -8.84
C LEU A 146 -15.49 7.33 -7.57
N ALA A 147 -16.04 8.53 -7.47
CA ALA A 147 -15.99 9.32 -6.26
C ALA A 147 -17.38 9.77 -5.81
N ASP A 148 -17.68 9.73 -4.50
CA ASP A 148 -18.98 10.18 -3.99
C ASP A 148 -19.13 11.71 -4.02
N ALA A 149 -18.04 12.47 -3.95
CA ALA A 149 -18.09 13.91 -4.07
C ALA A 149 -17.40 14.39 -5.35
N ASP A 150 -16.09 14.46 -5.34
CA ASP A 150 -15.34 15.12 -6.40
C ASP A 150 -14.33 14.16 -7.04
N ALA A 151 -14.28 14.10 -8.37
CA ALA A 151 -13.25 13.41 -9.12
C ALA A 151 -12.50 14.37 -10.02
N LEU A 152 -11.19 14.46 -9.88
CA LEU A 152 -10.29 15.14 -10.79
C LEU A 152 -9.39 14.09 -11.47
N VAL A 153 -9.55 13.94 -12.77
CA VAL A 153 -8.86 12.90 -13.53
C VAL A 153 -8.16 13.50 -14.74
N GLU A 154 -6.87 13.22 -14.87
CA GLU A 154 -6.09 13.50 -16.06
C GLU A 154 -5.60 12.17 -16.66
N ALA A 155 -6.06 11.81 -17.84
CA ALA A 155 -5.69 10.57 -18.51
C ALA A 155 -5.65 10.71 -20.03
N ASP A 156 -4.64 10.08 -20.68
CA ASP A 156 -4.56 10.02 -22.16
C ASP A 156 -5.63 9.09 -22.74
N ALA A 157 -5.94 8.01 -22.04
CA ALA A 157 -7.01 7.08 -22.42
C ALA A 157 -7.85 6.71 -21.21
N LEU A 158 -9.10 7.13 -21.20
CA LEU A 158 -10.05 6.98 -20.10
C LEU A 158 -11.29 6.19 -20.54
N ALA A 159 -11.75 5.23 -19.71
CA ALA A 159 -13.02 4.57 -19.95
C ALA A 159 -14.16 5.36 -19.30
N ASP A 160 -14.28 5.37 -17.98
CA ASP A 160 -15.41 5.98 -17.30
C ASP A 160 -15.01 6.75 -16.03
N VAL A 161 -15.56 7.97 -15.83
CA VAL A 161 -15.46 8.74 -14.58
C VAL A 161 -16.85 9.05 -14.05
N LEU A 162 -17.11 8.72 -12.82
CA LEU A 162 -18.36 9.03 -12.13
C LEU A 162 -18.11 9.73 -10.81
N ALA A 163 -18.59 10.97 -10.68
CA ALA A 163 -18.65 11.69 -9.41
C ALA A 163 -20.05 12.16 -9.12
N LEU A 164 -20.50 12.14 -7.87
CA LEU A 164 -21.85 12.56 -7.51
C LEU A 164 -22.04 14.08 -7.49
N THR A 165 -20.97 14.83 -7.29
CA THR A 165 -21.05 16.30 -7.31
C THR A 165 -20.31 16.92 -8.48
N GLU A 166 -19.01 16.78 -8.55
CA GLU A 166 -18.18 17.36 -9.62
C GLU A 166 -17.21 16.31 -10.19
N ALA A 167 -17.19 16.16 -11.52
CA ALA A 167 -16.18 15.43 -12.24
C ALA A 167 -15.46 16.36 -13.21
N LEU A 168 -14.13 16.43 -13.14
CA LEU A 168 -13.28 17.18 -14.05
C LEU A 168 -12.31 16.19 -14.73
N VAL A 169 -12.34 16.11 -16.07
CA VAL A 169 -11.62 15.14 -16.89
C VAL A 169 -10.85 15.86 -18.00
#